data_c70a7f805e90c278a04fc75948a9b9b0
#
_entry.id   c70a7f805e90c278a04fc75948a9b9b0
#
_cell.length_a   1.000
_cell.length_b   1.000
_cell.length_c   1.000
_cell.angle_alpha   90.00
_cell.angle_beta   90.00
_cell.angle_gamma   90.00
#
_symmetry.space_group_name_H-M   'P 1'
#
loop_
_entity.id
_entity.type
_entity.pdbx_description
1 polymer ?
#
loop_
_entity_poly.entity_id
_entity_poly.type
_entity_poly.pdbx_seq_one_letter_code
_entity_poly.pdbx_strand_id
1 'polypeptide(L)'
;MATQDKKTALNAISQAIDEDIENIIEGKEIVIPETEDTCFRQEQVYTNLMSRINSKGRKFSWMKIAAVLLPFLILNIAFWVYSDIDDNRIAVNKEIYVPCGEKMTVLLSDGTKVYLNADTKLTYPEQFVGKERKVSIEGEAYFEVKKNTEKPFIVDVSSMQIKVLGTSFNVNAYPSEKKVLTTLDEGSVKIRNVQSNSFDYIMKPGETAIFEKETGTCIVQKNKDYKNESIWLKDVLIFNDTPLEDVLKILSRKYNVQFSVENKAIYSYTYTLKSESESLQ
;
A
#
# COMPACT_ATOMS: atom_id res chain seq x y z
N MET A 1 -49.07 -30.75 -66.65
CA MET A 1 -50.15 -30.52 -65.66
C MET A 1 -49.90 -31.22 -64.33
N ALA A 2 -49.44 -32.46 -64.30
CA ALA A 2 -49.27 -33.23 -63.04
C ALA A 2 -48.15 -32.75 -62.07
N THR A 3 -47.22 -31.90 -62.52
CA THR A 3 -46.12 -31.39 -61.69
C THR A 3 -46.46 -30.12 -60.91
N GLN A 4 -47.49 -29.37 -61.38
CA GLN A 4 -47.89 -28.12 -60.75
C GLN A 4 -48.86 -28.46 -59.58
N ASP A 5 -49.68 -29.46 -59.72
CA ASP A 5 -50.55 -29.92 -58.64
C ASP A 5 -49.84 -30.53 -57.46
N LYS A 6 -48.72 -31.26 -57.70
CA LYS A 6 -47.90 -31.82 -56.66
C LYS A 6 -47.20 -30.74 -55.84
N LYS A 7 -46.75 -29.63 -56.49
CA LYS A 7 -46.07 -28.53 -55.80
C LYS A 7 -47.05 -27.74 -54.94
N THR A 8 -48.27 -27.55 -55.38
CA THR A 8 -49.36 -26.89 -54.64
C THR A 8 -49.76 -27.70 -53.43
N ALA A 9 -49.94 -29.05 -53.63
CA ALA A 9 -50.24 -29.96 -52.52
C ALA A 9 -49.13 -30.02 -51.48
N LEU A 10 -47.84 -29.99 -51.92
CA LEU A 10 -46.69 -29.98 -51.00
C LEU A 10 -46.61 -28.70 -50.18
N ASN A 11 -46.92 -27.56 -50.81
CA ASN A 11 -46.88 -26.26 -50.07
C ASN A 11 -48.09 -26.18 -49.11
N ALA A 12 -49.26 -26.71 -49.45
CA ALA A 12 -50.39 -26.76 -48.53
C ALA A 12 -50.16 -27.67 -47.32
N ILE A 13 -49.47 -28.79 -47.51
CA ILE A 13 -49.04 -29.69 -46.42
C ILE A 13 -47.96 -29.03 -45.54
N SER A 14 -47.04 -28.33 -46.15
CA SER A 14 -46.01 -27.59 -45.38
C SER A 14 -46.61 -26.50 -44.49
N GLN A 15 -47.59 -25.77 -45.05
CA GLN A 15 -48.26 -24.68 -44.32
C GLN A 15 -49.14 -25.21 -43.17
N ALA A 16 -49.85 -26.37 -43.39
CA ALA A 16 -50.62 -27.01 -42.35
C ALA A 16 -49.70 -27.56 -41.20
N ILE A 17 -48.50 -28.07 -41.54
CA ILE A 17 -47.54 -28.54 -40.54
C ILE A 17 -46.96 -27.37 -39.72
N ASP A 18 -46.73 -26.25 -40.35
CA ASP A 18 -46.19 -25.05 -39.66
C ASP A 18 -47.25 -24.48 -38.71
N GLU A 19 -48.56 -24.49 -39.10
CA GLU A 19 -49.66 -24.05 -38.26
C GLU A 19 -49.90 -25.01 -37.08
N ASP A 20 -49.79 -26.33 -37.30
CA ASP A 20 -49.89 -27.33 -36.23
C ASP A 20 -48.69 -27.22 -35.23
N ILE A 21 -47.50 -26.91 -35.69
CA ILE A 21 -46.32 -26.67 -34.84
C ILE A 21 -46.54 -25.42 -33.99
N GLU A 22 -47.08 -24.35 -34.54
CA GLU A 22 -47.37 -23.11 -33.83
C GLU A 22 -48.43 -23.34 -32.74
N ASN A 23 -49.49 -24.13 -33.05
CA ASN A 23 -50.50 -24.51 -32.08
C ASN A 23 -49.97 -25.40 -30.94
N ILE A 24 -48.99 -26.28 -31.21
CA ILE A 24 -48.29 -27.08 -30.17
C ILE A 24 -47.47 -26.19 -29.25
N ILE A 25 -46.78 -25.19 -29.81
CA ILE A 25 -45.97 -24.25 -29.04
C ILE A 25 -46.85 -23.38 -28.13
N GLU A 26 -48.06 -23.03 -28.60
CA GLU A 26 -49.03 -22.25 -27.82
C GLU A 26 -49.85 -23.10 -26.81
N GLY A 27 -49.63 -24.43 -26.75
CA GLY A 27 -50.28 -25.32 -25.80
C GLY A 27 -51.79 -25.57 -26.09
N LYS A 28 -52.20 -25.38 -27.34
CA LYS A 28 -53.57 -25.69 -27.78
C LYS A 28 -53.71 -27.16 -28.12
N GLU A 29 -54.82 -27.76 -27.70
CA GLU A 29 -55.16 -29.17 -27.96
C GLU A 29 -55.50 -29.38 -29.45
N ILE A 30 -54.73 -30.23 -30.15
CA ILE A 30 -54.92 -30.53 -31.55
C ILE A 30 -55.97 -31.72 -31.67
N VAL A 31 -57.10 -31.45 -32.21
CA VAL A 31 -58.10 -32.51 -32.54
C VAL A 31 -57.73 -33.15 -33.88
N ILE A 32 -57.13 -34.34 -33.84
CA ILE A 32 -56.83 -35.10 -35.05
C ILE A 32 -58.09 -35.80 -35.50
N PRO A 33 -58.64 -35.62 -36.77
CA PRO A 33 -59.80 -36.34 -37.24
C PRO A 33 -59.40 -37.79 -37.47
N GLU A 34 -60.10 -38.70 -36.82
CA GLU A 34 -60.01 -40.14 -37.06
C GLU A 34 -60.56 -40.45 -38.47
N THR A 35 -59.67 -40.63 -39.45
CA THR A 35 -60.05 -41.28 -40.73
C THR A 35 -59.34 -42.62 -40.80
N GLU A 36 -60.18 -43.62 -41.03
CA GLU A 36 -59.96 -45.08 -40.88
C GLU A 36 -58.93 -45.73 -41.83
N ASP A 37 -58.15 -45.03 -42.63
CA ASP A 37 -57.31 -45.67 -43.67
C ASP A 37 -55.86 -45.13 -43.82
N THR A 38 -55.26 -44.64 -42.81
CA THR A 38 -53.80 -44.41 -42.85
C THR A 38 -53.11 -45.01 -41.62
N CYS A 39 -52.62 -46.24 -41.79
CA CYS A 39 -51.66 -46.84 -40.87
C CYS A 39 -50.36 -46.03 -40.91
N PHE A 40 -50.47 -44.84 -40.41
CA PHE A 40 -49.31 -43.98 -40.23
C PHE A 40 -48.56 -44.55 -39.02
N ARG A 41 -47.40 -45.21 -39.26
CA ARG A 41 -46.54 -45.71 -38.17
C ARG A 41 -46.04 -44.53 -37.37
N GLN A 42 -46.80 -44.17 -36.36
CA GLN A 42 -46.39 -43.09 -35.41
C GLN A 42 -44.98 -43.26 -34.91
N GLU A 43 -44.51 -44.49 -34.70
CA GLU A 43 -43.14 -44.79 -34.30
C GLU A 43 -42.11 -44.39 -35.35
N GLN A 44 -42.36 -44.49 -36.66
CA GLN A 44 -41.41 -44.11 -37.69
C GLN A 44 -41.24 -42.56 -37.82
N VAL A 45 -42.39 -41.87 -37.62
CA VAL A 45 -42.33 -40.37 -37.61
C VAL A 45 -41.64 -39.87 -36.36
N TYR A 46 -41.96 -40.46 -35.20
CA TYR A 46 -41.34 -40.09 -33.93
C TYR A 46 -39.84 -40.36 -33.92
N THR A 47 -39.42 -41.54 -34.40
CA THR A 47 -37.99 -41.88 -34.51
C THR A 47 -37.26 -41.02 -35.52
N ASN A 48 -37.88 -40.65 -36.66
CA ASN A 48 -37.29 -39.75 -37.65
C ASN A 48 -37.21 -38.29 -37.15
N LEU A 49 -38.22 -37.81 -36.42
CA LEU A 49 -38.21 -36.51 -35.77
C LEU A 49 -37.15 -36.43 -34.65
N MET A 50 -37.11 -37.45 -33.80
CA MET A 50 -36.11 -37.52 -32.71
C MET A 50 -34.69 -37.70 -33.24
N SER A 51 -34.48 -38.43 -34.35
CA SER A 51 -33.17 -38.56 -34.99
C SER A 51 -32.73 -37.22 -35.59
N ARG A 52 -33.62 -36.42 -36.15
CA ARG A 52 -33.30 -35.06 -36.66
C ARG A 52 -33.04 -34.04 -35.56
N ILE A 53 -33.77 -34.11 -34.45
CA ILE A 53 -33.56 -33.28 -33.28
C ILE A 53 -32.21 -33.63 -32.62
N ASN A 54 -31.91 -34.91 -32.49
CA ASN A 54 -30.69 -35.38 -31.86
C ASN A 54 -29.42 -35.22 -32.74
N SER A 55 -29.60 -35.20 -34.10
CA SER A 55 -28.49 -35.00 -35.02
C SER A 55 -28.04 -33.54 -35.13
N LYS A 56 -28.82 -32.57 -34.63
CA LYS A 56 -28.45 -31.15 -34.52
C LYS A 56 -27.90 -30.77 -33.15
N GLY A 57 -27.59 -31.73 -32.29
CA GLY A 57 -26.75 -31.53 -31.13
C GLY A 57 -25.36 -31.10 -31.62
N ARG A 58 -25.18 -29.78 -31.85
CA ARG A 58 -23.86 -29.18 -32.00
C ARG A 58 -23.09 -29.63 -30.80
N LYS A 59 -22.20 -30.62 -30.94
CA LYS A 59 -21.25 -30.98 -29.90
C LYS A 59 -20.45 -29.70 -29.66
N PHE A 60 -20.91 -28.95 -28.67
CA PHE A 60 -20.25 -27.74 -28.22
C PHE A 60 -18.87 -28.20 -27.78
N SER A 61 -17.90 -28.02 -28.63
CA SER A 61 -16.55 -28.53 -28.39
C SER A 61 -15.95 -27.68 -27.29
N TRP A 62 -16.14 -28.09 -26.05
CA TRP A 62 -15.50 -27.49 -24.86
C TRP A 62 -14.02 -27.32 -25.06
N MET A 63 -13.41 -28.18 -25.91
CA MET A 63 -12.00 -28.08 -26.30
C MET A 63 -11.68 -26.80 -27.07
N LYS A 64 -12.62 -26.27 -27.90
CA LYS A 64 -12.40 -25.01 -28.63
C LYS A 64 -12.48 -23.81 -27.70
N ILE A 65 -13.32 -23.85 -26.66
CA ILE A 65 -13.40 -22.82 -25.64
C ILE A 65 -12.19 -22.88 -24.73
N ALA A 66 -11.79 -24.08 -24.31
CA ALA A 66 -10.58 -24.28 -23.52
C ALA A 66 -9.32 -23.80 -24.25
N ALA A 67 -9.25 -24.00 -25.58
CA ALA A 67 -8.12 -23.55 -26.40
C ALA A 67 -7.98 -22.01 -26.45
N VAL A 68 -9.07 -21.27 -26.27
CA VAL A 68 -9.07 -19.80 -26.21
C VAL A 68 -8.86 -19.29 -24.79
N LEU A 69 -9.50 -19.94 -23.79
CA LEU A 69 -9.45 -19.48 -22.39
C LEU A 69 -8.12 -19.84 -21.70
N LEU A 70 -7.53 -21.00 -22.03
CA LEU A 70 -6.26 -21.43 -21.43
C LEU A 70 -5.11 -20.44 -21.67
N PRO A 71 -4.81 -19.96 -22.88
CA PRO A 71 -3.75 -18.96 -23.07
C PRO A 71 -4.06 -17.64 -22.37
N PHE A 72 -5.34 -17.24 -22.28
CA PHE A 72 -5.75 -16.04 -21.52
C PHE A 72 -5.52 -16.21 -20.01
N LEU A 73 -5.81 -17.39 -19.48
CA LEU A 73 -5.55 -17.72 -18.08
C LEU A 73 -4.03 -17.74 -17.80
N ILE A 74 -3.25 -18.36 -18.69
CA ILE A 74 -1.78 -18.43 -18.58
C ILE A 74 -1.18 -17.02 -18.64
N LEU A 75 -1.63 -16.17 -19.56
CA LEU A 75 -1.19 -14.77 -19.66
C LEU A 75 -1.53 -13.97 -18.39
N ASN A 76 -2.72 -14.16 -17.83
CA ASN A 76 -3.10 -13.51 -16.57
C ASN A 76 -2.24 -14.00 -15.39
N ILE A 77 -2.01 -15.31 -15.30
CA ILE A 77 -1.14 -15.88 -14.25
C ILE A 77 0.30 -15.39 -14.45
N ALA A 78 0.80 -15.41 -15.68
CA ALA A 78 2.14 -14.90 -16.01
C ALA A 78 2.27 -13.42 -15.68
N PHE A 79 1.26 -12.59 -16.00
CA PHE A 79 1.22 -11.18 -15.66
C PHE A 79 1.20 -10.97 -14.13
N TRP A 80 0.40 -11.76 -13.41
CA TRP A 80 0.36 -11.73 -11.94
C TRP A 80 1.70 -12.12 -11.31
N VAL A 81 2.28 -13.22 -11.76
CA VAL A 81 3.61 -13.69 -11.31
C VAL A 81 4.70 -12.69 -11.67
N TYR A 82 4.64 -12.08 -12.87
CA TYR A 82 5.61 -11.08 -13.29
C TYR A 82 5.51 -9.79 -12.48
N SER A 83 4.28 -9.35 -12.12
CA SER A 83 4.08 -8.18 -11.26
C SER A 83 4.56 -8.40 -9.82
N ASP A 84 4.44 -9.63 -9.28
CA ASP A 84 4.97 -9.96 -7.94
C ASP A 84 6.51 -10.10 -7.91
N ILE A 85 7.13 -10.48 -9.03
CA ILE A 85 8.60 -10.57 -9.11
C ILE A 85 9.26 -9.20 -9.07
N ASP A 86 8.64 -8.16 -9.64
CA ASP A 86 9.17 -6.79 -9.59
C ASP A 86 9.12 -6.18 -8.17
N ASP A 87 8.15 -6.59 -7.35
CA ASP A 87 8.06 -6.18 -5.93
C ASP A 87 9.13 -6.85 -5.03
N ASN A 88 9.76 -7.94 -5.50
CA ASN A 88 10.73 -8.74 -4.73
C ASN A 88 12.20 -8.49 -5.12
N ARG A 89 12.50 -7.42 -5.85
CA ARG A 89 13.90 -7.01 -6.03
C ARG A 89 14.49 -6.74 -4.66
N ILE A 90 15.55 -7.48 -4.30
CA ILE A 90 16.30 -7.26 -3.07
C ILE A 90 16.88 -5.85 -3.15
N ALA A 91 16.27 -4.93 -2.43
CA ALA A 91 16.83 -3.58 -2.31
C ALA A 91 18.15 -3.67 -1.58
N VAL A 92 19.24 -3.28 -2.23
CA VAL A 92 20.52 -3.14 -1.55
C VAL A 92 20.40 -1.95 -0.60
N ASN A 93 20.40 -2.23 0.70
CA ASN A 93 20.36 -1.19 1.71
C ASN A 93 21.75 -0.54 1.83
N LYS A 94 21.75 0.78 1.83
CA LYS A 94 22.89 1.62 2.20
C LYS A 94 22.72 2.07 3.65
N GLU A 95 23.84 2.20 4.32
CA GLU A 95 23.92 2.72 5.68
C GLU A 95 24.87 3.93 5.70
N ILE A 96 24.43 5.02 6.30
CA ILE A 96 25.23 6.22 6.53
C ILE A 96 25.24 6.46 8.03
N TYR A 97 26.42 6.68 8.56
CA TYR A 97 26.62 7.11 9.94
C TYR A 97 27.28 8.48 9.96
N VAL A 98 26.69 9.41 10.68
CA VAL A 98 27.21 10.75 10.93
C VAL A 98 27.84 10.79 12.33
N PRO A 99 29.14 10.98 12.46
CA PRO A 99 29.78 10.97 13.75
C PRO A 99 29.39 12.20 14.60
N CYS A 100 29.76 12.16 15.90
CA CYS A 100 29.61 13.32 16.77
C CYS A 100 30.40 14.53 16.20
N GLY A 101 29.80 15.70 16.33
CA GLY A 101 30.41 16.96 15.84
C GLY A 101 30.10 17.27 14.39
N GLU A 102 29.49 16.36 13.65
CA GLU A 102 29.20 16.53 12.22
C GLU A 102 27.69 16.52 11.93
N LYS A 103 27.35 17.05 10.77
CA LYS A 103 26.01 16.97 10.19
C LYS A 103 26.10 16.59 8.72
N MET A 104 25.12 15.95 8.19
CA MET A 104 25.10 15.54 6.79
C MET A 104 23.71 15.74 6.17
N THR A 105 23.70 16.06 4.88
CA THR A 105 22.46 16.06 4.09
C THR A 105 22.51 14.95 3.06
N VAL A 106 21.48 14.12 3.02
CA VAL A 106 21.33 13.00 2.09
C VAL A 106 20.16 13.29 1.17
N LEU A 107 20.39 13.19 -0.14
CA LEU A 107 19.33 13.21 -1.15
C LEU A 107 19.02 11.77 -1.55
N LEU A 108 17.80 11.32 -1.26
CA LEU A 108 17.33 9.98 -1.59
C LEU A 108 16.89 9.89 -3.06
N SER A 109 16.76 8.66 -3.58
CA SER A 109 16.44 8.40 -4.99
C SER A 109 15.06 8.91 -5.42
N ASP A 110 14.14 9.16 -4.48
CA ASP A 110 12.82 9.74 -4.74
C ASP A 110 12.81 11.29 -4.73
N GLY A 111 13.95 11.92 -4.42
CA GLY A 111 14.09 13.36 -4.25
C GLY A 111 13.76 13.87 -2.86
N THR A 112 13.54 12.99 -1.88
CA THR A 112 13.43 13.33 -0.46
C THR A 112 14.80 13.79 0.07
N LYS A 113 14.82 14.91 0.82
CA LYS A 113 16.01 15.37 1.53
C LYS A 113 15.94 14.96 2.98
N VAL A 114 17.02 14.41 3.48
CA VAL A 114 17.18 14.02 4.89
C VAL A 114 18.40 14.74 5.45
N TYR A 115 18.18 15.60 6.43
CA TYR A 115 19.23 16.24 7.19
C TYR A 115 19.51 15.39 8.43
N LEU A 116 20.73 14.95 8.59
CA LEU A 116 21.16 14.09 9.69
C LEU A 116 21.96 14.93 10.70
N ASN A 117 21.59 14.85 11.97
CA ASN A 117 22.32 15.47 13.05
C ASN A 117 23.49 14.56 13.52
N ALA A 118 24.30 15.07 14.41
CA ALA A 118 25.45 14.35 15.00
C ALA A 118 24.98 13.02 15.64
N ASP A 119 25.86 12.02 15.63
CA ASP A 119 25.63 10.69 16.18
C ASP A 119 24.36 10.02 15.63
N THR A 120 24.17 10.10 14.30
CA THR A 120 22.97 9.62 13.63
C THR A 120 23.31 8.60 12.55
N LYS A 121 22.53 7.52 12.52
CA LYS A 121 22.62 6.45 11.55
C LYS A 121 21.33 6.40 10.74
N LEU A 122 21.44 6.45 9.42
CA LEU A 122 20.35 6.30 8.46
C LEU A 122 20.56 5.04 7.61
N THR A 123 19.57 4.16 7.57
CA THR A 123 19.53 3.01 6.68
C THR A 123 18.43 3.20 5.64
N TYR A 124 18.78 3.09 4.37
CA TYR A 124 17.84 3.31 3.26
C TYR A 124 18.23 2.49 2.04
N PRO A 125 17.28 2.09 1.18
CA PRO A 125 17.59 1.39 -0.04
C PRO A 125 18.19 2.35 -1.09
N GLU A 126 19.09 1.86 -1.93
CA GLU A 126 19.63 2.63 -3.04
C GLU A 126 18.54 3.13 -3.99
N GLN A 127 17.53 2.30 -4.21
CA GLN A 127 16.31 2.63 -4.95
C GLN A 127 15.11 2.10 -4.19
N PHE A 128 14.05 2.91 -4.11
CA PHE A 128 12.80 2.47 -3.52
C PHE A 128 12.06 1.55 -4.48
N VAL A 129 12.08 0.25 -4.21
CA VAL A 129 11.31 -0.78 -4.94
C VAL A 129 10.00 -1.03 -4.20
N GLY A 130 9.00 -1.64 -4.88
CA GLY A 130 7.72 -1.99 -4.27
C GLY A 130 6.82 -0.79 -3.97
N LYS A 131 5.85 -1.00 -3.06
CA LYS A 131 4.72 -0.09 -2.81
C LYS A 131 4.99 1.00 -1.79
N GLU A 132 6.12 0.95 -1.09
CA GLU A 132 6.48 1.89 -0.04
C GLU A 132 7.92 2.39 -0.22
N ARG A 133 8.21 3.59 0.31
CA ARG A 133 9.56 4.18 0.41
C ARG A 133 10.00 4.07 1.87
N LYS A 134 10.77 3.04 2.18
CA LYS A 134 11.09 2.69 3.56
C LYS A 134 12.52 3.03 3.91
N VAL A 135 12.71 3.69 5.07
CA VAL A 135 13.99 4.00 5.68
C VAL A 135 13.94 3.70 7.18
N SER A 136 15.10 3.58 7.82
CA SER A 136 15.22 3.44 9.27
C SER A 136 16.22 4.44 9.81
N ILE A 137 15.96 4.96 11.01
CA ILE A 137 16.83 5.94 11.67
C ILE A 137 17.11 5.56 13.12
N GLU A 138 18.34 5.79 13.53
CA GLU A 138 18.82 5.82 14.91
C GLU A 138 19.55 7.15 15.11
N GLY A 139 19.07 8.04 15.97
CA GLY A 139 19.60 9.39 16.14
C GLY A 139 18.57 10.47 15.82
N GLU A 140 18.99 11.59 15.28
CA GLU A 140 18.10 12.70 14.96
C GLU A 140 18.19 13.13 13.50
N ALA A 141 17.04 13.26 12.85
CA ALA A 141 16.95 13.73 11.48
C ALA A 141 15.72 14.59 11.22
N TYR A 142 15.92 15.54 10.31
CA TYR A 142 14.84 16.31 9.72
C TYR A 142 14.59 15.83 8.29
N PHE A 143 13.34 15.53 7.99
CA PHE A 143 12.91 15.00 6.71
C PHE A 143 12.10 16.03 5.93
N GLU A 144 12.50 16.31 4.70
CA GLU A 144 11.69 17.01 3.69
C GLU A 144 11.25 15.98 2.65
N VAL A 145 10.15 15.32 2.91
CA VAL A 145 9.70 14.19 2.09
C VAL A 145 9.03 14.68 0.82
N LYS A 146 9.51 14.20 -0.33
CA LYS A 146 8.89 14.48 -1.63
C LYS A 146 7.48 13.92 -1.69
N LYS A 147 6.51 14.78 -2.06
CA LYS A 147 5.10 14.41 -2.14
C LYS A 147 4.86 13.30 -3.16
N ASN A 148 4.29 12.20 -2.70
CA ASN A 148 3.82 11.08 -3.50
C ASN A 148 2.70 10.35 -2.74
N THR A 149 1.47 10.46 -3.23
CA THR A 149 0.28 9.87 -2.60
C THR A 149 0.11 8.38 -2.90
N GLU A 150 0.71 7.90 -4.00
CA GLU A 150 0.60 6.49 -4.42
C GLU A 150 1.62 5.60 -3.71
N LYS A 151 2.79 6.17 -3.36
CA LYS A 151 3.87 5.44 -2.72
C LYS A 151 4.27 6.13 -1.42
N PRO A 152 3.68 5.74 -0.28
CA PRO A 152 3.95 6.36 1.01
C PRO A 152 5.41 6.21 1.44
N PHE A 153 5.91 7.21 2.19
CA PHE A 153 7.22 7.18 2.80
C PHE A 153 7.10 6.72 4.25
N ILE A 154 7.92 5.75 4.63
CA ILE A 154 7.89 5.10 5.94
C ILE A 154 9.24 5.31 6.62
N VAL A 155 9.20 5.84 7.83
CA VAL A 155 10.39 5.88 8.72
C VAL A 155 10.17 4.90 9.86
N ASP A 156 10.99 3.87 9.93
CA ASP A 156 11.03 2.95 11.06
C ASP A 156 11.95 3.51 12.14
N VAL A 157 11.43 3.58 13.35
CA VAL A 157 12.12 4.14 14.50
C VAL A 157 11.87 3.25 15.71
N SER A 158 12.82 2.41 16.09
CA SER A 158 12.62 1.47 17.19
C SER A 158 11.36 0.62 16.96
N SER A 159 10.37 0.68 17.85
CA SER A 159 9.08 -0.01 17.69
C SER A 159 7.96 0.87 17.15
N MET A 160 8.27 2.12 16.77
CA MET A 160 7.32 3.07 16.17
C MET A 160 7.55 3.18 14.67
N GLN A 161 6.47 3.31 13.92
CA GLN A 161 6.50 3.58 12.49
C GLN A 161 5.81 4.92 12.20
N ILE A 162 6.49 5.72 11.38
CA ILE A 162 6.04 7.04 10.91
C ILE A 162 5.74 6.93 9.43
N LYS A 163 4.49 7.17 9.02
CA LYS A 163 4.04 7.10 7.63
C LYS A 163 3.60 8.47 7.14
N VAL A 164 4.14 8.89 5.99
CA VAL A 164 3.85 10.20 5.39
C VAL A 164 3.69 10.09 3.88
N LEU A 165 3.07 11.11 3.26
CA LEU A 165 2.87 11.19 1.80
C LEU A 165 3.62 12.36 1.15
N GLY A 166 4.12 13.30 1.95
CA GLY A 166 4.83 14.50 1.51
C GLY A 166 4.74 15.54 2.62
N THR A 167 5.74 15.56 3.49
CA THR A 167 5.66 16.13 4.83
C THR A 167 7.04 16.58 5.26
N SER A 168 7.11 17.68 6.02
CA SER A 168 8.33 18.15 6.69
C SER A 168 8.20 17.91 8.19
N PHE A 169 9.14 17.16 8.77
CA PHE A 169 9.08 16.77 10.19
C PHE A 169 10.46 16.43 10.76
N ASN A 170 10.62 16.61 12.06
CA ASN A 170 11.79 16.19 12.81
C ASN A 170 11.53 14.88 13.56
N VAL A 171 12.52 14.02 13.63
CA VAL A 171 12.53 12.80 14.45
C VAL A 171 13.80 12.81 15.29
N ASN A 172 13.62 12.74 16.61
CA ASN A 172 14.70 12.53 17.56
C ASN A 172 14.52 11.16 18.22
N ALA A 173 15.43 10.24 17.94
CA ALA A 173 15.31 8.82 18.28
C ALA A 173 16.67 8.20 18.67
N TYR A 174 17.48 8.92 19.42
CA TYR A 174 18.76 8.38 19.89
C TYR A 174 18.56 7.11 20.71
N PRO A 175 19.35 6.05 20.45
CA PRO A 175 19.23 4.79 21.21
C PRO A 175 19.40 4.96 22.72
N SER A 176 20.27 5.89 23.14
CA SER A 176 20.54 6.23 24.54
C SER A 176 19.41 6.97 25.24
N GLU A 177 18.42 7.48 24.51
CA GLU A 177 17.29 8.22 25.07
C GLU A 177 16.08 7.31 25.27
N LYS A 178 15.34 7.53 26.35
CA LYS A 178 14.17 6.72 26.70
C LYS A 178 12.97 6.98 25.79
N LYS A 179 12.97 8.14 25.14
CA LYS A 179 11.85 8.63 24.33
C LYS A 179 12.25 8.75 22.86
N VAL A 180 11.24 8.65 22.01
CA VAL A 180 11.30 9.13 20.62
C VAL A 180 10.39 10.34 20.52
N LEU A 181 10.92 11.44 19.97
CA LEU A 181 10.15 12.65 19.70
C LEU A 181 9.95 12.76 18.18
N THR A 182 8.71 12.99 17.76
CA THR A 182 8.39 13.29 16.37
C THR A 182 7.61 14.59 16.32
N THR A 183 8.15 15.60 15.68
CA THR A 183 7.53 16.92 15.59
C THR A 183 7.20 17.24 14.15
N LEU A 184 5.96 17.62 13.90
CA LEU A 184 5.42 17.90 12.58
C LEU A 184 5.42 19.39 12.28
N ASP A 185 6.17 19.78 11.22
CA ASP A 185 6.22 21.16 10.74
C ASP A 185 5.15 21.42 9.68
N GLU A 186 5.07 20.56 8.65
CA GLU A 186 4.15 20.75 7.53
C GLU A 186 3.62 19.39 7.02
N GLY A 187 2.36 19.38 6.60
CA GLY A 187 1.71 18.22 6.03
C GLY A 187 0.94 17.39 7.03
N SER A 188 1.09 16.07 6.99
CA SER A 188 0.42 15.11 7.88
C SER A 188 1.31 13.90 8.12
N VAL A 189 1.39 13.48 9.36
CA VAL A 189 2.16 12.31 9.81
C VAL A 189 1.21 11.33 10.46
N LYS A 190 1.23 10.08 10.00
CA LYS A 190 0.57 8.97 10.68
C LYS A 190 1.61 8.20 11.48
N ILE A 191 1.41 8.08 12.79
CA ILE A 191 2.27 7.32 13.70
C ILE A 191 1.55 6.09 14.21
N ARG A 192 2.25 4.98 14.34
CA ARG A 192 1.72 3.76 14.95
C ARG A 192 2.80 2.98 15.69
N ASN A 193 2.40 2.21 16.70
CA ASN A 193 3.26 1.21 17.31
C ASN A 193 3.15 -0.09 16.52
N VAL A 194 4.29 -0.62 16.05
CA VAL A 194 4.33 -1.82 15.20
C VAL A 194 4.23 -3.10 16.02
N GLN A 195 4.70 -3.09 17.28
CA GLN A 195 4.75 -4.29 18.11
C GLN A 195 3.44 -4.59 18.82
N SER A 196 2.75 -3.55 19.32
CA SER A 196 1.58 -3.73 20.19
C SER A 196 0.26 -3.23 19.60
N ASN A 197 0.30 -2.53 18.45
CA ASN A 197 -0.87 -1.81 17.92
C ASN A 197 -1.58 -0.89 18.95
N SER A 198 -0.85 -0.45 19.99
CA SER A 198 -1.38 0.29 21.11
C SER A 198 -1.86 1.70 20.75
N PHE A 199 -1.38 2.24 19.62
CA PHE A 199 -1.85 3.52 19.10
C PHE A 199 -1.74 3.60 17.58
N ASP A 200 -2.62 4.39 16.99
CA ASP A 200 -2.65 4.81 15.59
C ASP A 200 -3.21 6.25 15.56
N TYR A 201 -2.36 7.22 15.22
CA TYR A 201 -2.74 8.63 15.29
C TYR A 201 -2.24 9.41 14.07
N ILE A 202 -3.03 10.39 13.62
CA ILE A 202 -2.67 11.30 12.54
C ILE A 202 -2.38 12.67 13.14
N MET A 203 -1.09 13.05 13.12
CA MET A 203 -0.61 14.33 13.61
C MET A 203 -0.94 15.48 12.66
N LYS A 204 -1.10 16.66 13.26
CA LYS A 204 -1.29 17.95 12.59
C LYS A 204 -0.05 18.82 12.80
N PRO A 205 0.22 19.80 11.88
CA PRO A 205 1.30 20.74 12.05
C PRO A 205 1.27 21.45 13.42
N GLY A 206 2.45 21.53 14.04
CA GLY A 206 2.62 22.07 15.38
C GLY A 206 2.35 21.06 16.51
N GLU A 207 2.18 19.77 16.19
CA GLU A 207 2.09 18.72 17.20
C GLU A 207 3.43 17.98 17.34
N THR A 208 3.72 17.55 18.57
CA THR A 208 4.83 16.66 18.90
C THR A 208 4.29 15.38 19.51
N ALA A 209 4.66 14.23 18.94
CA ALA A 209 4.42 12.93 19.50
C ALA A 209 5.62 12.52 20.36
N ILE A 210 5.36 12.09 21.58
CA ILE A 210 6.32 11.61 22.56
C ILE A 210 6.06 10.13 22.77
N PHE A 211 6.92 9.29 22.23
CA PHE A 211 6.83 7.84 22.37
C PHE A 211 7.83 7.34 23.43
N GLU A 212 7.33 6.70 24.47
CA GLU A 212 8.13 6.05 25.51
C GLU A 212 8.53 4.65 25.06
N LYS A 213 9.83 4.41 24.89
CA LYS A 213 10.35 3.13 24.38
C LYS A 213 10.08 1.95 25.30
N GLU A 214 10.12 2.19 26.62
CA GLU A 214 9.98 1.16 27.65
C GLU A 214 8.53 0.67 27.77
N THR A 215 7.56 1.58 27.76
CA THR A 215 6.15 1.27 27.92
C THR A 215 5.40 1.05 26.60
N GLY A 216 5.96 1.53 25.49
CA GLY A 216 5.32 1.53 24.18
C GLY A 216 4.14 2.50 24.09
N THR A 217 4.00 3.43 25.05
CA THR A 217 2.93 4.44 25.05
C THR A 217 3.34 5.67 24.23
N CYS A 218 2.36 6.34 23.63
CA CYS A 218 2.57 7.55 22.87
C CYS A 218 1.59 8.63 23.32
N ILE A 219 2.11 9.83 23.58
CA ILE A 219 1.33 11.01 23.90
C ILE A 219 1.55 12.03 22.79
N VAL A 220 0.48 12.58 22.25
CA VAL A 220 0.54 13.65 21.25
C VAL A 220 0.05 14.94 21.88
N GLN A 221 0.85 16.00 21.77
CA GLN A 221 0.55 17.29 22.35
C GLN A 221 0.85 18.43 21.37
N LYS A 222 0.14 19.55 21.52
CA LYS A 222 0.46 20.78 20.79
C LYS A 222 1.76 21.36 21.36
N ASN A 223 2.70 21.63 20.48
CA ASN A 223 3.96 22.30 20.81
C ASN A 223 3.96 23.70 20.20
N LYS A 224 3.87 24.74 21.02
CA LYS A 224 3.88 26.12 20.55
C LYS A 224 5.23 26.51 19.93
N ASP A 225 6.28 25.87 20.42
CA ASP A 225 7.67 26.10 20.02
C ASP A 225 8.18 25.00 19.11
N TYR A 226 7.30 24.33 18.37
CA TYR A 226 7.62 23.16 17.54
C TYR A 226 8.78 23.39 16.57
N LYS A 227 8.99 24.63 16.10
CA LYS A 227 10.12 25.00 15.24
C LYS A 227 11.47 24.92 15.94
N ASN A 228 11.49 24.90 17.27
CA ASN A 228 12.73 24.74 18.02
C ASN A 228 13.27 23.31 17.91
N GLU A 229 12.42 22.32 17.62
CA GLU A 229 12.85 20.93 17.45
C GLU A 229 13.74 20.73 16.19
N SER A 230 13.56 21.59 15.19
CA SER A 230 14.40 21.59 13.98
C SER A 230 15.44 22.73 13.95
N ILE A 231 15.57 23.49 15.06
CA ILE A 231 16.45 24.67 15.11
C ILE A 231 17.96 24.29 14.98
N TRP A 232 18.29 23.05 15.32
CA TRP A 232 19.65 22.52 15.16
C TRP A 232 20.15 22.57 13.71
N LEU A 233 19.24 22.62 12.71
CA LEU A 233 19.59 22.87 11.30
C LEU A 233 20.34 24.21 11.11
N LYS A 234 20.04 25.19 11.96
CA LYS A 234 20.65 26.54 11.95
C LYS A 234 21.83 26.69 12.91
N ASP A 235 22.30 25.57 13.46
CA ASP A 235 23.34 25.54 14.48
C ASP A 235 23.01 26.25 15.80
N VAL A 236 21.77 26.56 16.04
CA VAL A 236 21.29 27.18 17.28
C VAL A 236 21.02 26.09 18.32
N LEU A 237 21.38 26.36 19.57
CA LEU A 237 21.02 25.57 20.74
C LEU A 237 19.93 26.30 21.53
N ILE A 238 18.88 25.62 21.84
CA ILE A 238 17.81 26.09 22.73
C ILE A 238 17.58 25.04 23.80
N PHE A 239 17.77 25.45 25.05
CA PHE A 239 17.36 24.69 26.22
C PHE A 239 16.27 25.46 26.93
N ASN A 240 15.21 24.81 27.31
CA ASN A 240 14.09 25.40 28.04
C ASN A 240 13.73 24.48 29.20
N ASP A 241 14.16 24.87 30.41
CA ASP A 241 13.99 24.05 31.61
C ASP A 241 14.49 22.60 31.40
N THR A 242 15.59 22.46 30.66
CA THR A 242 16.14 21.17 30.24
C THR A 242 17.05 20.61 31.34
N PRO A 243 16.87 19.36 31.78
CA PRO A 243 17.74 18.71 32.75
C PRO A 243 19.20 18.72 32.30
N LEU A 244 20.12 18.96 33.24
CA LEU A 244 21.56 19.02 32.94
C LEU A 244 22.05 17.75 32.22
N GLU A 245 21.55 16.60 32.61
CA GLU A 245 21.91 15.34 31.94
C GLU A 245 21.65 15.38 30.41
N ASP A 246 20.49 15.90 30.01
CA ASP A 246 20.11 16.00 28.59
C ASP A 246 20.89 17.13 27.88
N VAL A 247 21.14 18.25 28.56
CA VAL A 247 22.05 19.31 28.09
C VAL A 247 23.44 18.74 27.75
N LEU A 248 24.03 17.99 28.69
CA LEU A 248 25.33 17.37 28.48
C LEU A 248 25.38 16.37 27.35
N LYS A 249 24.30 15.57 27.16
CA LYS A 249 24.17 14.64 26.01
C LYS A 249 24.18 15.42 24.69
N ILE A 250 23.38 16.48 24.59
CA ILE A 250 23.28 17.30 23.38
C ILE A 250 24.64 17.97 23.07
N LEU A 251 25.30 18.54 24.08
CA LEU A 251 26.62 19.16 23.90
C LEU A 251 27.70 18.13 23.53
N SER A 252 27.67 16.94 24.15
CA SER A 252 28.58 15.85 23.80
C SER A 252 28.49 15.47 22.33
N ARG A 253 27.28 15.30 21.83
CA ARG A 253 27.03 14.98 20.41
C ARG A 253 27.47 16.13 19.49
N LYS A 254 27.05 17.36 19.82
CA LYS A 254 27.29 18.51 18.96
C LYS A 254 28.78 18.85 18.85
N TYR A 255 29.54 18.73 19.92
CA TYR A 255 30.95 19.18 19.96
C TYR A 255 31.96 18.04 20.02
N ASN A 256 31.48 16.80 19.99
CA ASN A 256 32.31 15.59 20.11
C ASN A 256 33.18 15.61 21.36
N VAL A 257 32.63 15.99 22.51
CA VAL A 257 33.29 16.05 23.79
C VAL A 257 32.66 15.12 24.82
N GLN A 258 33.45 14.65 25.77
CA GLN A 258 32.95 13.84 26.88
C GLN A 258 32.96 14.67 28.16
N PHE A 259 31.86 14.62 28.89
CA PHE A 259 31.73 15.27 30.19
C PHE A 259 31.90 14.26 31.31
N SER A 260 32.75 14.60 32.30
CA SER A 260 32.86 13.86 33.54
C SER A 260 32.21 14.66 34.66
N VAL A 261 31.22 14.10 35.30
CA VAL A 261 30.47 14.74 36.38
C VAL A 261 30.79 14.06 37.68
N GLU A 262 31.58 14.76 38.51
CA GLU A 262 32.01 14.24 39.82
C GLU A 262 30.84 14.16 40.83
N ASN A 263 30.02 15.20 40.87
CA ASN A 263 28.87 15.26 41.79
C ASN A 263 27.55 15.06 41.05
N LYS A 264 26.96 13.86 41.18
CA LYS A 264 25.70 13.52 40.53
C LYS A 264 24.51 14.35 41.00
N ALA A 265 24.60 15.05 42.14
CA ALA A 265 23.51 15.91 42.62
C ALA A 265 23.20 17.07 41.66
N ILE A 266 24.17 17.48 40.81
CA ILE A 266 23.94 18.55 39.83
C ILE A 266 22.97 18.13 38.68
N TYR A 267 22.72 16.86 38.48
CA TYR A 267 21.74 16.41 37.48
C TYR A 267 20.30 16.81 37.81
N SER A 268 20.02 17.24 39.06
CA SER A 268 18.73 17.80 39.45
C SER A 268 18.51 19.23 38.92
N TYR A 269 19.53 19.90 38.43
CA TYR A 269 19.41 21.26 37.90
C TYR A 269 18.89 21.21 36.46
N THR A 270 18.10 22.23 36.11
CA THR A 270 17.63 22.48 34.75
C THR A 270 18.25 23.77 34.21
N TYR A 271 18.36 23.86 32.90
CA TYR A 271 18.97 24.99 32.22
C TYR A 271 18.02 25.57 31.17
N THR A 272 17.99 26.91 31.14
CA THR A 272 17.32 27.67 30.10
C THR A 272 18.34 28.55 29.42
N LEU A 273 18.63 28.28 28.16
CA LEU A 273 19.61 28.97 27.34
C LEU A 273 19.18 28.98 25.89
N LYS A 274 19.45 30.12 25.22
CA LYS A 274 19.43 30.20 23.76
C LYS A 274 20.77 30.72 23.32
N SER A 275 21.52 29.92 22.56
CA SER A 275 22.83 30.28 22.00
C SER A 275 22.73 30.29 20.49
N GLU A 276 23.28 31.31 19.87
CA GLU A 276 23.57 31.30 18.44
C GLU A 276 24.90 30.54 18.23
N SER A 277 25.07 29.98 17.02
CA SER A 277 26.19 29.10 16.68
C SER A 277 27.55 29.78 16.91
N GLU A 278 28.17 29.49 18.05
CA GLU A 278 29.59 29.78 18.26
C GLU A 278 30.34 28.46 18.41
N SER A 279 31.49 28.35 17.72
CA SER A 279 32.43 27.26 17.97
C SER A 279 32.93 27.35 19.40
N LEU A 280 33.05 26.23 20.11
CA LEU A 280 33.80 26.19 21.36
C LEU A 280 35.22 26.62 21.07
N GLN A 281 35.61 27.79 21.57
CA GLN A 281 37.00 28.22 21.59
C GLN A 281 37.76 27.56 22.71
#